data_839921f5562339ce381075edb71796e7
#
_entry.id   839921f5562339ce381075edb71796e7
#
_cell.length_a   1.000
_cell.length_b   1.000
_cell.length_c   1.000
_cell.angle_alpha   90.00
_cell.angle_beta   90.00
_cell.angle_gamma   90.00
#
_symmetry.space_group_name_H-M   'P 1'
#
loop_
_entity.id
_entity.type
_entity.pdbx_description
1 polymer ?
#
loop_
_entity_poly.entity_id
_entity_poly.type
_entity_poly.pdbx_seq_one_letter_code
_entity_poly.pdbx_strand_id
1 'polypeptide(L)'
;MFKILQKQEIATEGVVQINNKNILNITDSTYYSKIGFATQDTGIFTASIKDNISLYDNRPVDKTIIEQLGLNTMINSKPKGIDTVISSEDKSISGGEKQRIAIARLLNENFNCILLDESTSSLDKNSVDIVEECILSKKDLTVIAITHHLTSKAIEMSDCILKLEDGKLVPVTM
;
A
#
# COMPACT_ATOMS: atom_id res chain seq x y z
N MET A 1 10.00 -12.18 7.28
CA MET A 1 10.49 -10.79 7.38
C MET A 1 9.34 -9.78 7.53
N PHE A 2 8.33 -9.73 6.65
CA PHE A 2 7.22 -8.76 6.78
C PHE A 2 6.46 -8.88 8.10
N LYS A 3 6.15 -10.08 8.57
CA LYS A 3 5.51 -10.28 9.88
C LYS A 3 6.29 -9.68 11.05
N ILE A 4 7.63 -9.68 10.97
CA ILE A 4 8.49 -9.02 11.96
C ILE A 4 8.36 -7.49 11.84
N LEU A 5 8.38 -6.96 10.61
CA LEU A 5 8.14 -5.54 10.35
C LEU A 5 6.71 -5.10 10.73
N GLN A 6 5.74 -6.00 10.67
CA GLN A 6 4.38 -5.79 11.17
C GLN A 6 4.24 -5.97 12.68
N LYS A 7 5.33 -6.27 13.39
CA LYS A 7 5.34 -6.63 14.82
C LYS A 7 4.43 -7.81 15.18
N GLN A 8 4.08 -8.66 14.22
CA GLN A 8 3.29 -9.88 14.44
C GLN A 8 4.17 -11.05 14.90
N GLU A 9 5.46 -10.98 14.60
CA GLU A 9 6.46 -11.96 15.01
C GLU A 9 7.71 -11.25 15.53
N ILE A 10 8.44 -11.90 16.41
CA ILE A 10 9.72 -11.41 16.95
C ILE A 10 10.84 -12.11 16.19
N ALA A 11 11.91 -11.36 15.86
CA ALA A 11 13.10 -11.94 15.26
C ALA A 11 13.75 -12.94 16.26
N THR A 12 14.09 -14.14 15.78
CA THR A 12 14.77 -15.16 16.59
C THR A 12 16.21 -14.76 16.91
N GLU A 13 16.84 -14.03 16.00
CA GLU A 13 18.20 -13.51 16.17
C GLU A 13 18.30 -12.11 15.54
N GLY A 14 19.25 -11.31 16.01
CA GLY A 14 19.48 -9.96 15.53
C GLY A 14 18.44 -8.95 16.02
N VAL A 15 18.46 -7.77 15.42
CA VAL A 15 17.56 -6.66 15.76
C VAL A 15 17.06 -5.98 14.50
N VAL A 16 15.82 -5.50 14.53
CA VAL A 16 15.26 -4.63 13.50
C VAL A 16 15.17 -3.22 14.06
N GLN A 17 15.70 -2.27 13.33
CA GLN A 17 15.75 -0.87 13.76
C GLN A 17 15.16 0.06 12.71
N ILE A 18 14.49 1.12 13.17
CA ILE A 18 14.05 2.25 12.37
C ILE A 18 14.65 3.50 13.00
N ASN A 19 15.40 4.28 12.23
CA ASN A 19 16.11 5.48 12.72
C ASN A 19 16.94 5.17 13.99
N ASN A 20 17.70 4.08 13.99
CA ASN A 20 18.53 3.59 15.10
C ASN A 20 17.78 3.20 16.38
N LYS A 21 16.45 3.06 16.32
CA LYS A 21 15.64 2.58 17.44
C LYS A 21 15.12 1.18 17.13
N ASN A 22 15.33 0.24 18.07
CA ASN A 22 14.74 -1.10 17.94
C ASN A 22 13.22 -0.97 17.86
N ILE A 23 12.60 -1.61 16.87
CA ILE A 23 11.15 -1.55 16.66
C ILE A 23 10.36 -2.05 17.88
N LEU A 24 10.91 -2.98 18.66
CA LEU A 24 10.29 -3.50 19.90
C LEU A 24 10.22 -2.44 21.01
N ASN A 25 11.08 -1.42 20.97
CA ASN A 25 11.09 -0.32 21.94
C ASN A 25 10.24 0.88 21.49
N ILE A 26 9.59 0.81 20.32
CA ILE A 26 8.67 1.83 19.84
C ILE A 26 7.26 1.39 20.21
N THR A 27 6.48 2.27 20.85
CA THR A 27 5.07 1.95 21.16
C THR A 27 4.27 1.68 19.91
N ASP A 28 3.28 0.80 19.98
CA ASP A 28 2.47 0.44 18.80
C ASP A 28 1.75 1.64 18.22
N SER A 29 1.22 2.53 19.06
CA SER A 29 0.59 3.77 18.60
C SER A 29 1.55 4.62 17.76
N THR A 30 2.78 4.82 18.22
CA THR A 30 3.80 5.58 17.45
C THR A 30 4.20 4.83 16.18
N TYR A 31 4.35 3.51 16.27
CA TYR A 31 4.77 2.69 15.13
C TYR A 31 3.74 2.73 14.00
N TYR A 32 2.49 2.37 14.31
CA TYR A 32 1.41 2.28 13.32
C TYR A 32 0.89 3.65 12.86
N SER A 33 1.20 4.74 13.56
CA SER A 33 0.93 6.09 13.03
C SER A 33 1.91 6.52 11.93
N LYS A 34 3.03 5.80 11.74
CA LYS A 34 4.09 6.15 10.79
C LYS A 34 4.30 5.12 9.70
N ILE A 35 3.79 3.92 9.87
CA ILE A 35 4.01 2.81 8.95
C ILE A 35 2.67 2.24 8.52
N GLY A 36 2.40 2.31 7.22
CA GLY A 36 1.22 1.73 6.60
C GLY A 36 1.52 0.35 6.02
N PHE A 37 0.49 -0.48 5.90
CA PHE A 37 0.58 -1.82 5.39
C PHE A 37 -0.49 -2.08 4.35
N ALA A 38 -0.12 -2.63 3.19
CA ALA A 38 -1.04 -3.24 2.25
C ALA A 38 -0.68 -4.70 2.04
N THR A 39 -1.67 -5.54 2.19
CA THR A 39 -1.60 -6.97 1.91
C THR A 39 -2.43 -7.29 0.67
N GLN A 40 -2.39 -8.54 0.23
CA GLN A 40 -3.22 -9.02 -0.87
C GLN A 40 -4.73 -8.85 -0.58
N ASP A 41 -5.14 -8.94 0.69
CA ASP A 41 -6.51 -8.61 1.09
C ASP A 41 -6.70 -7.08 1.10
N THR A 42 -7.65 -6.62 0.30
CA THR A 42 -7.93 -5.18 0.13
C THR A 42 -8.57 -4.55 1.36
N GLY A 43 -9.15 -5.33 2.27
CA GLY A 43 -9.82 -4.83 3.47
C GLY A 43 -10.86 -3.75 3.18
N ILE A 44 -11.74 -3.95 2.18
CA ILE A 44 -12.83 -3.02 1.89
C ILE A 44 -13.94 -3.18 2.93
N PHE A 45 -14.26 -2.08 3.60
CA PHE A 45 -15.33 -2.02 4.61
C PHE A 45 -16.68 -1.72 3.95
N THR A 46 -17.77 -2.16 4.59
CA THR A 46 -19.13 -1.74 4.21
C THR A 46 -19.34 -0.28 4.63
N ALA A 47 -18.91 0.64 3.77
CA ALA A 47 -18.89 2.08 4.01
C ALA A 47 -18.85 2.83 2.68
N SER A 48 -18.94 4.16 2.71
CA SER A 48 -18.73 4.96 1.49
C SER A 48 -17.31 4.77 0.93
N ILE A 49 -17.11 5.05 -0.36
CA ILE A 49 -15.77 5.07 -0.96
C ILE A 49 -14.91 6.08 -0.19
N LYS A 50 -15.45 7.23 0.16
CA LYS A 50 -14.79 8.24 0.98
C LYS A 50 -14.30 7.67 2.30
N ASP A 51 -15.17 7.01 3.07
CA ASP A 51 -14.82 6.45 4.37
C ASP A 51 -13.85 5.27 4.26
N ASN A 52 -13.91 4.51 3.17
CA ASN A 52 -12.92 3.49 2.86
C ASN A 52 -11.53 4.07 2.64
N ILE A 53 -11.42 5.29 2.11
CA ILE A 53 -10.13 5.96 1.88
C ILE A 53 -9.67 6.71 3.14
N SER A 54 -10.57 7.43 3.81
CA SER A 54 -10.23 8.28 4.96
C SER A 54 -10.29 7.59 6.32
N LEU A 55 -10.69 6.31 6.38
CA LEU A 55 -10.87 5.53 7.62
C LEU A 55 -11.77 6.22 8.66
N TYR A 56 -12.84 6.86 8.20
CA TYR A 56 -13.74 7.67 9.05
C TYR A 56 -13.06 8.85 9.76
N ASP A 57 -11.82 9.17 9.38
CA ASP A 57 -11.20 10.40 9.82
C ASP A 57 -11.82 11.59 9.06
N ASN A 58 -11.97 12.73 9.73
CA ASN A 58 -12.48 13.96 9.10
C ASN A 58 -11.48 14.58 8.09
N ARG A 59 -10.37 13.93 7.82
CA ARG A 59 -9.44 14.35 6.78
C ARG A 59 -10.10 14.30 5.39
N PRO A 60 -9.92 15.34 4.59
CA PRO A 60 -10.39 15.30 3.21
C PRO A 60 -9.64 14.23 2.42
N VAL A 61 -10.35 13.57 1.52
CA VAL A 61 -9.70 12.68 0.54
C VAL A 61 -8.99 13.55 -0.49
N ASP A 62 -7.71 13.29 -0.70
CA ASP A 62 -6.91 13.98 -1.71
C ASP A 62 -7.38 13.57 -3.12
N LYS A 63 -7.92 14.55 -3.84
CA LYS A 63 -8.40 14.35 -5.21
C LYS A 63 -7.28 13.95 -6.17
N THR A 64 -6.06 14.41 -5.90
CA THR A 64 -4.89 14.06 -6.72
C THR A 64 -4.59 12.56 -6.66
N ILE A 65 -4.73 11.94 -5.47
CA ILE A 65 -4.57 10.50 -5.29
C ILE A 65 -5.65 9.74 -6.07
N ILE A 66 -6.91 10.20 -6.01
CA ILE A 66 -8.02 9.61 -6.75
C ILE A 66 -7.74 9.63 -8.26
N GLU A 67 -7.23 10.75 -8.76
CA GLU A 67 -6.89 10.93 -10.16
C GLU A 67 -5.69 10.07 -10.58
N GLN A 68 -4.60 10.11 -9.83
CA GLN A 68 -3.40 9.32 -10.09
C GLN A 68 -3.67 7.82 -10.10
N LEU A 69 -4.57 7.33 -9.24
CA LEU A 69 -4.97 5.92 -9.20
C LEU A 69 -6.08 5.56 -10.21
N GLY A 70 -6.50 6.49 -11.07
CA GLY A 70 -7.51 6.24 -12.10
C GLY A 70 -8.90 5.87 -11.53
N LEU A 71 -9.23 6.34 -10.33
CA LEU A 71 -10.51 6.04 -9.66
C LEU A 71 -11.64 6.98 -10.10
N ASN A 72 -11.35 8.11 -10.75
CA ASN A 72 -12.33 9.12 -11.14
C ASN A 72 -13.48 8.55 -11.98
N THR A 73 -13.17 7.72 -12.98
CA THR A 73 -14.20 7.16 -13.88
C THR A 73 -15.17 6.27 -13.10
N MET A 74 -14.65 5.40 -12.24
CA MET A 74 -15.45 4.53 -11.40
C MET A 74 -16.31 5.35 -10.43
N ILE A 75 -15.72 6.30 -9.70
CA ILE A 75 -16.43 7.15 -8.74
C ILE A 75 -17.54 7.95 -9.45
N ASN A 76 -17.25 8.58 -10.57
CA ASN A 76 -18.22 9.40 -11.31
C ASN A 76 -19.34 8.57 -11.95
N SER A 77 -19.13 7.28 -12.19
CA SER A 77 -20.18 6.38 -12.66
C SER A 77 -21.21 5.99 -11.59
N LYS A 78 -20.91 6.25 -10.32
CA LYS A 78 -21.77 5.89 -9.20
C LYS A 78 -22.80 6.99 -8.91
N PRO A 79 -24.04 6.61 -8.53
CA PRO A 79 -25.14 7.58 -8.30
C PRO A 79 -24.85 8.66 -7.24
N LYS A 80 -24.02 8.31 -6.23
CA LYS A 80 -23.60 9.22 -5.15
C LYS A 80 -22.12 9.58 -5.22
N GLY A 81 -21.45 9.29 -6.35
CA GLY A 81 -20.03 9.55 -6.48
C GLY A 81 -19.22 8.90 -5.35
N ILE A 82 -18.35 9.66 -4.73
CA ILE A 82 -17.48 9.20 -3.62
C ILE A 82 -18.24 8.79 -2.35
N ASP A 83 -19.47 9.27 -2.16
CA ASP A 83 -20.33 8.92 -1.03
C ASP A 83 -21.12 7.63 -1.27
N THR A 84 -20.88 6.93 -2.37
CA THR A 84 -21.48 5.62 -2.64
C THR A 84 -20.95 4.58 -1.67
N VAL A 85 -21.89 3.89 -0.99
CA VAL A 85 -21.54 2.78 -0.08
C VAL A 85 -21.15 1.57 -0.91
N ILE A 86 -20.04 0.97 -0.56
CA ILE A 86 -19.46 -0.24 -1.16
C ILE A 86 -19.19 -1.29 -0.09
N SER A 87 -18.96 -2.53 -0.51
CA SER A 87 -18.54 -3.62 0.37
C SER A 87 -17.54 -4.55 -0.32
N SER A 88 -16.92 -5.44 0.44
CA SER A 88 -16.04 -6.48 -0.10
C SER A 88 -16.74 -7.39 -1.12
N GLU A 89 -18.04 -7.61 -0.95
CA GLU A 89 -18.88 -8.48 -1.82
C GLU A 89 -19.51 -7.73 -3.00
N ASP A 90 -19.36 -6.41 -3.06
CA ASP A 90 -19.97 -5.60 -4.12
C ASP A 90 -19.34 -5.95 -5.49
N LYS A 91 -20.18 -6.55 -6.35
CA LYS A 91 -19.80 -6.97 -7.72
C LYS A 91 -19.77 -5.80 -8.71
N SER A 92 -20.31 -4.64 -8.34
CA SER A 92 -20.26 -3.43 -9.16
C SER A 92 -18.92 -2.72 -9.14
N ILE A 93 -17.98 -3.23 -8.34
CA ILE A 93 -16.60 -2.75 -8.23
C ILE A 93 -15.65 -3.93 -8.45
N SER A 94 -14.79 -3.80 -9.43
CA SER A 94 -13.80 -4.83 -9.76
C SER A 94 -12.77 -5.03 -8.63
N GLY A 95 -12.11 -6.18 -8.60
CA GLY A 95 -11.03 -6.44 -7.66
C GLY A 95 -9.91 -5.41 -7.76
N GLY A 96 -9.55 -4.99 -8.98
CA GLY A 96 -8.55 -3.96 -9.20
C GLY A 96 -8.97 -2.57 -8.68
N GLU A 97 -10.25 -2.21 -8.79
CA GLU A 97 -10.75 -0.95 -8.21
C GLU A 97 -10.74 -1.01 -6.68
N LYS A 98 -11.13 -2.13 -6.07
CA LYS A 98 -11.03 -2.34 -4.63
C LYS A 98 -9.59 -2.20 -4.15
N GLN A 99 -8.65 -2.77 -4.89
CA GLN A 99 -7.23 -2.67 -4.56
C GLN A 99 -6.71 -1.24 -4.68
N ARG A 100 -7.08 -0.50 -5.74
CA ARG A 100 -6.73 0.92 -5.87
C ARG A 100 -7.34 1.78 -4.77
N ILE A 101 -8.55 1.47 -4.27
CA ILE A 101 -9.14 2.13 -3.09
C ILE A 101 -8.29 1.85 -1.84
N ALA A 102 -7.82 0.61 -1.64
CA ALA A 102 -6.96 0.27 -0.50
C ALA A 102 -5.60 1.00 -0.58
N ILE A 103 -5.03 1.14 -1.77
CA ILE A 103 -3.82 1.95 -1.99
C ILE A 103 -4.10 3.44 -1.76
N ALA A 104 -5.24 3.96 -2.25
CA ALA A 104 -5.66 5.35 -1.98
C ALA A 104 -5.73 5.64 -0.47
N ARG A 105 -6.25 4.70 0.32
CA ARG A 105 -6.25 4.76 1.78
C ARG A 105 -4.85 4.97 2.35
N LEU A 106 -3.88 4.16 1.92
CA LEU A 106 -2.50 4.27 2.40
C LEU A 106 -1.86 5.62 2.02
N LEU A 107 -2.10 6.07 0.80
CA LEU A 107 -1.52 7.31 0.32
C LEU A 107 -2.21 8.57 0.88
N ASN A 108 -3.47 8.44 1.30
CA ASN A 108 -4.21 9.52 1.97
C ASN A 108 -3.76 9.71 3.43
N GLU A 109 -3.09 8.72 3.99
CA GLU A 109 -2.45 8.80 5.30
C GLU A 109 -1.04 9.39 5.20
N ASN A 110 -0.60 10.07 6.25
CA ASN A 110 0.76 10.65 6.31
C ASN A 110 1.76 9.63 6.87
N PHE A 111 1.86 8.46 6.24
CA PHE A 111 2.90 7.50 6.58
C PHE A 111 4.27 7.94 6.09
N ASN A 112 5.31 7.62 6.87
CA ASN A 112 6.70 7.79 6.45
C ASN A 112 7.23 6.55 5.73
N CYS A 113 6.60 5.41 5.95
CA CYS A 113 6.95 4.14 5.32
C CYS A 113 5.68 3.34 5.01
N ILE A 114 5.65 2.68 3.86
CA ILE A 114 4.62 1.70 3.54
C ILE A 114 5.25 0.35 3.20
N LEU A 115 4.60 -0.70 3.66
CA LEU A 115 4.97 -2.08 3.38
C LEU A 115 3.90 -2.69 2.48
N LEU A 116 4.31 -3.15 1.31
CA LEU A 116 3.43 -3.72 0.29
C LEU A 116 3.73 -5.21 0.15
N ASP A 117 2.77 -6.08 0.49
CA ASP A 117 2.91 -7.53 0.38
C ASP A 117 2.01 -8.04 -0.74
N GLU A 118 2.61 -8.27 -1.91
CA GLU A 118 1.91 -8.71 -3.13
C GLU A 118 0.67 -7.86 -3.47
N SER A 119 0.69 -6.60 -3.09
CA SER A 119 -0.47 -5.71 -3.17
C SER A 119 -0.91 -5.35 -4.59
N THR A 120 -0.18 -5.77 -5.62
CA THR A 120 -0.52 -5.58 -7.04
C THR A 120 -0.84 -6.88 -7.77
N SER A 121 -0.82 -8.03 -7.09
CA SER A 121 -0.94 -9.35 -7.71
C SER A 121 -2.28 -9.61 -8.41
N SER A 122 -3.35 -8.95 -7.99
CA SER A 122 -4.69 -9.07 -8.58
C SER A 122 -5.02 -7.98 -9.62
N LEU A 123 -4.07 -7.12 -9.94
CA LEU A 123 -4.24 -6.04 -10.91
C LEU A 123 -3.89 -6.52 -12.33
N ASP A 124 -4.60 -5.98 -13.33
CA ASP A 124 -4.15 -6.03 -14.72
C ASP A 124 -2.90 -5.15 -14.90
N LYS A 125 -2.15 -5.42 -15.98
CA LYS A 125 -0.88 -4.75 -16.25
C LYS A 125 -0.96 -3.22 -16.22
N ASN A 126 -1.99 -2.63 -16.82
CA ASN A 126 -2.15 -1.17 -16.86
C ASN A 126 -2.40 -0.61 -15.45
N SER A 127 -3.19 -1.32 -14.64
CA SER A 127 -3.45 -0.95 -13.24
C SER A 127 -2.21 -1.09 -12.37
N VAL A 128 -1.35 -2.08 -12.62
CA VAL A 128 -0.04 -2.21 -11.94
C VAL A 128 0.81 -0.98 -12.22
N ASP A 129 0.99 -0.62 -13.50
CA ASP A 129 1.81 0.53 -13.91
C ASP A 129 1.34 1.84 -13.26
N ILE A 130 0.01 2.05 -13.19
CA ILE A 130 -0.60 3.23 -12.53
C ILE A 130 -0.28 3.25 -11.03
N VAL A 131 -0.46 2.12 -10.35
CA VAL A 131 -0.23 2.02 -8.89
C VAL A 131 1.25 2.21 -8.57
N GLU A 132 2.14 1.53 -9.30
CA GLU A 132 3.59 1.65 -9.11
C GLU A 132 4.06 3.09 -9.32
N GLU A 133 3.61 3.76 -10.39
CA GLU A 133 3.95 5.16 -10.64
C GLU A 133 3.46 6.07 -9.51
N CYS A 134 2.22 5.89 -9.07
CA CYS A 134 1.65 6.69 -8.00
C CYS A 134 2.41 6.54 -6.68
N ILE A 135 2.85 5.33 -6.33
CA ILE A 135 3.56 5.05 -5.09
C ILE A 135 5.03 5.47 -5.19
N LEU A 136 5.74 5.02 -6.23
CA LEU A 136 7.18 5.19 -6.36
C LEU A 136 7.58 6.63 -6.71
N SER A 137 6.64 7.46 -7.20
CA SER A 137 6.89 8.90 -7.41
C SER A 137 6.93 9.72 -6.11
N LYS A 138 6.52 9.16 -4.97
CA LYS A 138 6.48 9.87 -3.68
C LYS A 138 7.88 9.91 -3.04
N LYS A 139 8.62 11.00 -3.23
CA LYS A 139 10.02 11.15 -2.77
C LYS A 139 10.22 11.09 -1.24
N ASP A 140 9.21 11.49 -0.48
CA ASP A 140 9.27 11.54 0.99
C ASP A 140 8.72 10.27 1.65
N LEU A 141 8.41 9.24 0.85
CA LEU A 141 7.84 7.98 1.31
C LEU A 141 8.83 6.83 1.11
N THR A 142 9.19 6.17 2.19
CA THR A 142 9.92 4.90 2.10
C THR A 142 8.95 3.78 1.70
N VAL A 143 9.26 3.07 0.63
CA VAL A 143 8.45 1.95 0.15
C VAL A 143 9.24 0.66 0.23
N ILE A 144 8.71 -0.35 0.91
CA ILE A 144 9.26 -1.70 0.91
C ILE A 144 8.20 -2.63 0.33
N ALA A 145 8.47 -3.19 -0.84
CA ALA A 145 7.53 -4.07 -1.52
C ALA A 145 8.07 -5.49 -1.66
N ILE A 146 7.20 -6.48 -1.43
CA ILE A 146 7.41 -7.86 -1.85
C ILE A 146 6.57 -8.09 -3.10
N THR A 147 7.19 -8.55 -4.15
CA THR A 147 6.51 -8.90 -5.39
C THR A 147 7.18 -10.10 -6.05
N HIS A 148 6.39 -10.92 -6.73
CA HIS A 148 6.89 -11.97 -7.62
C HIS A 148 7.06 -11.49 -9.07
N HIS A 149 6.55 -10.30 -9.38
CA HIS A 149 6.62 -9.69 -10.70
C HIS A 149 7.19 -8.29 -10.60
N LEU A 150 8.42 -8.12 -11.08
CA LEU A 150 9.03 -6.81 -11.23
C LEU A 150 8.71 -6.27 -12.63
N THR A 151 8.04 -5.14 -12.69
CA THR A 151 7.87 -4.42 -13.95
C THR A 151 9.16 -3.67 -14.31
N SER A 152 9.35 -3.33 -15.58
CA SER A 152 10.48 -2.49 -16.00
C SER A 152 10.47 -1.15 -15.27
N LYS A 153 9.27 -0.60 -15.01
CA LYS A 153 9.06 0.65 -14.28
C LYS A 153 9.48 0.53 -12.82
N ALA A 154 9.07 -0.54 -12.13
CA ALA A 154 9.48 -0.78 -10.74
C ALA A 154 11.00 -0.93 -10.63
N ILE A 155 11.64 -1.58 -11.61
CA ILE A 155 13.11 -1.71 -11.66
C ILE A 155 13.76 -0.33 -11.80
N GLU A 156 13.29 0.49 -12.74
CA GLU A 156 13.84 1.83 -13.02
C GLU A 156 13.68 2.81 -11.85
N MET A 157 12.54 2.72 -11.14
CA MET A 157 12.20 3.66 -10.06
C MET A 157 12.64 3.20 -8.67
N SER A 158 13.16 1.98 -8.51
CA SER A 158 13.58 1.47 -7.21
C SER A 158 15.03 1.83 -6.90
N ASP A 159 15.29 2.28 -5.69
CA ASP A 159 16.67 2.56 -5.21
C ASP A 159 17.47 1.28 -4.97
N CYS A 160 16.79 0.18 -4.65
CA CYS A 160 17.41 -1.10 -4.34
C CYS A 160 16.47 -2.26 -4.62
N ILE A 161 16.99 -3.29 -5.28
CA ILE A 161 16.28 -4.56 -5.50
C ILE A 161 17.05 -5.67 -4.79
N LEU A 162 16.34 -6.42 -3.96
CA LEU A 162 16.88 -7.53 -3.20
C LEU A 162 16.17 -8.82 -3.62
N LYS A 163 16.94 -9.88 -3.84
CA LYS A 163 16.43 -11.22 -4.06
C LYS A 163 16.60 -12.06 -2.80
N LEU A 164 15.59 -12.82 -2.46
CA LEU A 164 15.67 -13.80 -1.37
C LEU A 164 16.19 -15.12 -1.94
N GLU A 165 17.41 -15.50 -1.55
CA GLU A 165 18.04 -16.78 -1.93
C GLU A 165 18.53 -17.47 -0.67
N ASP A 166 18.15 -18.74 -0.48
CA ASP A 166 18.56 -19.56 0.67
C ASP A 166 18.42 -18.86 2.03
N GLY A 167 17.33 -18.10 2.20
CA GLY A 167 17.03 -17.37 3.43
C GLY A 167 17.83 -16.07 3.61
N LYS A 168 18.60 -15.65 2.61
CA LYS A 168 19.39 -14.40 2.63
C LYS A 168 18.89 -13.41 1.59
N LEU A 169 18.94 -12.13 1.94
CA LEU A 169 18.69 -11.06 0.99
C LEU A 169 19.98 -10.71 0.25
N VAL A 170 19.98 -10.87 -1.07
CA VAL A 170 21.12 -10.59 -1.94
C VAL A 170 20.76 -9.43 -2.86
N PRO A 171 21.59 -8.38 -2.94
CA PRO A 171 21.37 -7.30 -3.90
C PRO A 171 21.40 -7.81 -5.34
N VAL A 172 20.43 -7.36 -6.13
CA VAL A 172 20.43 -7.58 -7.58
C VAL A 172 21.21 -6.44 -8.21
N THR A 173 22.33 -6.77 -8.87
CA THR A 173 23.10 -5.78 -9.65
C THR A 173 22.30 -5.48 -10.93
N MET A 174 21.89 -4.24 -11.08
CA MET A 174 21.23 -3.72 -12.29
C MET A 174 22.25 -3.39 -13.38
#